data_aa8b69d34963ca91acbbdbba2c229a17
#
_entry.id   aa8b69d34963ca91acbbdbba2c229a17
#
_cell.length_a   1.000
_cell.length_b   1.000
_cell.length_c   1.000
_cell.angle_alpha   90.00
_cell.angle_beta   90.00
_cell.angle_gamma   90.00
#
_symmetry.space_group_name_H-M   'P 1'
#
loop_
_entity.id
_entity.type
_entity.pdbx_description
1 polymer ?
#
loop_
_entity_poly.entity_id
_entity_poly.type
_entity_poly.pdbx_seq_one_letter_code
_entity_poly.pdbx_strand_id
1 'polypeptide(L)'
;MLDKLSRRRAMQAAGALAAAPHIHVTAQSRRRSWPFVEGPDTPKLCLEIAWNTFTERDLRRIRQLGVTHVLSGWGRIPWDEAELRAKMDRLRQAGMTLYNLMISGFPNTIYGRPGRDEEIEKVIQSIRVAGRCGLPVVEYNFYAYRLVEGYYEELGRGGAGLTAYTYDKVKDLPPPPEIGTHSLDEMWKNITYFLKAVIPEAEKAGVRMALHPNDPPVPLSRGSGQIMATLEGWKKLVSIVPSPSNGITYDCGVTKELGEDPVEVFRYFMQRKAVNHMHYRNVRVRKPYVDYTEVFPDEGEVDMFAVMKEVVRLGYNGIIYPEHPRALDIDRERPDFKPYYPGGGSYAGSAYNVAYTRAMLQAAMASV
;
A
#
# COMPACT_ATOMS: atom_id res chain seq x y z
N MET A 1 81.98 24.05 10.29
CA MET A 1 81.97 22.94 11.23
C MET A 1 80.80 23.11 12.21
N LEU A 2 79.64 23.15 11.69
CA LEU A 2 78.38 23.26 12.38
C LEU A 2 77.36 22.48 11.52
N ASP A 3 77.02 21.30 11.95
CA ASP A 3 75.75 20.69 11.54
C ASP A 3 75.72 19.18 11.75
N LYS A 4 75.80 18.74 13.02
CA LYS A 4 75.48 17.34 13.35
C LYS A 4 74.76 17.16 14.73
N LEU A 5 74.27 18.20 15.33
CA LEU A 5 73.64 18.10 16.64
C LEU A 5 72.15 18.44 16.68
N SER A 6 71.48 18.70 15.55
CA SER A 6 70.05 19.06 15.51
C SER A 6 69.07 17.91 15.20
N ARG A 7 69.56 16.76 14.67
CA ARG A 7 68.65 15.66 14.27
C ARG A 7 68.35 14.65 15.40
N ARG A 8 69.16 14.60 16.49
CA ARG A 8 68.92 13.67 17.59
C ARG A 8 67.96 14.20 18.68
N ARG A 9 67.76 15.52 18.79
CA ARG A 9 66.83 16.10 19.75
C ARG A 9 65.40 16.28 19.20
N ALA A 10 65.21 16.17 17.92
CA ALA A 10 63.88 16.20 17.29
C ALA A 10 63.13 14.86 17.35
N MET A 11 63.84 13.76 17.63
CA MET A 11 63.23 12.43 17.69
C MET A 11 62.85 11.96 19.12
N GLN A 12 63.10 12.77 20.13
CA GLN A 12 62.69 12.43 21.51
C GLN A 12 61.52 13.21 22.05
N ALA A 13 60.90 14.13 21.25
CA ALA A 13 59.71 14.87 21.64
C ALA A 13 58.40 14.40 20.96
N ALA A 14 58.45 13.27 20.23
CA ALA A 14 57.29 12.70 19.54
C ALA A 14 56.72 11.44 20.21
N GLY A 15 56.95 11.26 21.48
CA GLY A 15 56.64 10.01 22.21
C GLY A 15 55.64 10.15 23.35
N ALA A 16 54.61 11.00 23.24
CA ALA A 16 53.52 11.01 24.21
C ALA A 16 52.25 11.54 23.59
N LEU A 17 51.80 10.98 22.47
CA LEU A 17 50.38 11.05 22.06
C LEU A 17 49.70 9.88 22.72
N ALA A 18 48.90 10.17 23.74
CA ALA A 18 48.06 9.23 24.43
C ALA A 18 47.22 8.45 23.40
N ALA A 19 47.35 7.14 23.38
CA ALA A 19 46.47 6.24 22.67
C ALA A 19 45.08 6.36 23.29
N ALA A 20 44.21 7.16 22.66
CA ALA A 20 42.79 7.07 22.93
C ALA A 20 42.35 5.62 22.59
N PRO A 21 41.59 4.95 23.46
CA PRO A 21 41.11 3.62 23.15
C PRO A 21 40.20 3.78 21.92
N HIS A 22 40.66 3.20 20.80
CA HIS A 22 39.78 2.95 19.68
C HIS A 22 38.72 1.97 20.19
N ILE A 23 37.55 2.51 20.59
CA ILE A 23 36.37 1.70 20.75
C ILE A 23 36.04 1.25 19.32
N HIS A 24 36.55 0.07 18.97
CA HIS A 24 36.01 -0.70 17.86
C HIS A 24 34.58 -1.08 18.29
N VAL A 25 33.63 -0.21 18.00
CA VAL A 25 32.23 -0.62 17.87
C VAL A 25 32.23 -1.56 16.65
N THR A 26 32.55 -2.83 16.88
CA THR A 26 32.18 -3.90 15.97
C THR A 26 30.68 -3.90 15.99
N ALA A 27 30.08 -3.12 15.07
CA ALA A 27 28.74 -3.40 14.60
C ALA A 27 28.81 -4.81 14.00
N GLN A 28 28.70 -5.83 14.87
CA GLN A 28 28.31 -7.16 14.42
C GLN A 28 26.94 -6.93 13.75
N SER A 29 26.96 -6.72 12.44
CA SER A 29 25.78 -6.95 11.63
C SER A 29 25.39 -8.40 11.96
N ARG A 30 24.38 -8.56 12.81
CA ARG A 30 23.75 -9.85 12.99
C ARG A 30 23.32 -10.25 11.58
N ARG A 31 24.10 -11.11 10.93
CA ARG A 31 23.68 -11.72 9.66
C ARG A 31 22.32 -12.32 9.95
N ARG A 32 21.27 -11.68 9.42
CA ARG A 32 19.93 -12.19 9.58
C ARG A 32 19.92 -13.61 9.02
N SER A 33 19.32 -14.55 9.75
CA SER A 33 19.30 -15.96 9.34
C SER A 33 18.64 -16.09 7.98
N TRP A 34 19.25 -16.84 7.10
CA TRP A 34 18.67 -17.20 5.82
C TRP A 34 18.05 -18.61 5.92
N PRO A 35 16.83 -18.87 5.41
CA PRO A 35 15.93 -17.91 4.78
C PRO A 35 15.33 -16.93 5.78
N PHE A 36 14.90 -15.75 5.25
CA PHE A 36 14.22 -14.76 6.05
C PHE A 36 12.89 -15.29 6.60
N VAL A 37 12.63 -15.03 7.87
CA VAL A 37 11.37 -15.36 8.56
C VAL A 37 10.65 -14.08 8.94
N GLU A 38 9.39 -13.97 8.57
CA GLU A 38 8.52 -12.85 8.96
C GLU A 38 8.39 -12.80 10.49
N GLY A 39 8.53 -11.62 11.07
CA GLY A 39 8.47 -11.36 12.50
C GLY A 39 7.77 -10.04 12.81
N PRO A 40 7.64 -9.69 14.11
CA PRO A 40 6.93 -8.46 14.52
C PRO A 40 7.46 -7.19 13.83
N ASP A 41 8.78 -7.10 13.68
CA ASP A 41 9.48 -5.91 13.19
C ASP A 41 9.81 -5.95 11.70
N THR A 42 9.22 -6.89 10.96
CA THR A 42 9.50 -7.07 9.54
C THR A 42 8.24 -6.85 8.71
N PRO A 43 8.36 -6.45 7.43
CA PRO A 43 7.23 -6.47 6.51
C PRO A 43 6.65 -7.89 6.39
N LYS A 44 5.33 -7.98 6.17
CA LYS A 44 4.62 -9.24 5.95
C LYS A 44 3.98 -9.22 4.58
N LEU A 45 4.03 -10.34 3.88
CA LEU A 45 3.28 -10.47 2.63
C LEU A 45 1.82 -10.78 2.94
N CYS A 46 0.91 -10.17 2.16
CA CYS A 46 -0.51 -10.45 2.29
C CYS A 46 -1.16 -10.71 0.93
N LEU A 47 -2.32 -11.35 0.97
CA LEU A 47 -3.21 -11.50 -0.17
C LEU A 47 -4.65 -11.20 0.23
N GLU A 48 -5.46 -10.84 -0.75
CA GLU A 48 -6.88 -10.60 -0.56
C GLU A 48 -7.66 -11.90 -0.46
N ILE A 49 -8.70 -11.90 0.38
CA ILE A 49 -9.71 -12.95 0.47
C ILE A 49 -11.11 -12.39 0.21
N ALA A 50 -11.98 -13.22 -0.35
CA ALA A 50 -13.38 -12.87 -0.53
C ALA A 50 -14.13 -12.92 0.81
N TRP A 51 -14.33 -11.75 1.49
CA TRP A 51 -14.82 -11.64 2.86
C TRP A 51 -16.04 -12.49 3.22
N ASN A 52 -17.01 -12.58 2.32
CA ASN A 52 -18.26 -13.29 2.59
C ASN A 52 -18.22 -14.77 2.17
N THR A 53 -17.26 -15.19 1.33
CA THR A 53 -17.30 -16.50 0.67
C THR A 53 -16.00 -17.29 0.75
N PHE A 54 -14.96 -16.80 1.46
CA PHE A 54 -13.70 -17.53 1.57
C PHE A 54 -13.90 -18.92 2.20
N THR A 55 -13.17 -19.89 1.67
CA THR A 55 -13.22 -21.29 2.08
C THR A 55 -11.88 -21.74 2.67
N GLU A 56 -11.88 -22.88 3.38
CA GLU A 56 -10.62 -23.52 3.83
C GLU A 56 -9.66 -23.85 2.68
N ARG A 57 -10.21 -24.11 1.50
CA ARG A 57 -9.42 -24.34 0.27
C ARG A 57 -8.68 -23.07 -0.14
N ASP A 58 -9.32 -21.91 -0.07
CA ASP A 58 -8.71 -20.63 -0.43
C ASP A 58 -7.61 -20.28 0.56
N LEU A 59 -7.86 -20.40 1.86
CA LEU A 59 -6.87 -20.16 2.90
C LEU A 59 -5.66 -21.09 2.77
N ARG A 60 -5.91 -22.38 2.48
CA ARG A 60 -4.83 -23.35 2.24
C ARG A 60 -3.98 -22.96 1.03
N ARG A 61 -4.60 -22.53 -0.08
CA ARG A 61 -3.90 -22.08 -1.29
C ARG A 61 -3.00 -20.87 -1.02
N ILE A 62 -3.49 -19.89 -0.26
CA ILE A 62 -2.71 -18.72 0.14
C ILE A 62 -1.51 -19.16 1.01
N ARG A 63 -1.73 -20.05 1.97
CA ARG A 63 -0.66 -20.57 2.81
C ARG A 63 0.39 -21.39 2.03
N GLN A 64 0.01 -22.07 0.97
CA GLN A 64 0.96 -22.76 0.06
C GLN A 64 1.93 -21.79 -0.60
N LEU A 65 1.53 -20.53 -0.78
CA LEU A 65 2.42 -19.44 -1.24
C LEU A 65 3.30 -18.87 -0.10
N GLY A 66 3.18 -19.41 1.11
CA GLY A 66 3.90 -18.93 2.31
C GLY A 66 3.37 -17.59 2.83
N VAL A 67 2.14 -17.23 2.51
CA VAL A 67 1.47 -16.02 3.00
C VAL A 67 0.59 -16.38 4.18
N THR A 68 0.70 -15.62 5.27
CA THR A 68 -0.06 -15.83 6.51
C THR A 68 -0.91 -14.61 6.92
N HIS A 69 -0.78 -13.51 6.21
CA HIS A 69 -1.59 -12.32 6.43
C HIS A 69 -2.57 -12.11 5.28
N VAL A 70 -3.76 -11.66 5.60
CA VAL A 70 -4.80 -11.38 4.61
C VAL A 70 -5.42 -10.01 4.81
N LEU A 71 -5.95 -9.48 3.73
CA LEU A 71 -6.82 -8.32 3.70
C LEU A 71 -8.15 -8.68 3.03
N SER A 72 -9.14 -7.80 3.18
CA SER A 72 -10.42 -7.91 2.49
C SER A 72 -11.18 -6.58 2.51
N GLY A 73 -12.39 -6.58 1.95
CA GLY A 73 -13.33 -5.46 2.03
C GLY A 73 -14.67 -5.85 2.66
N TRP A 74 -15.23 -4.95 3.47
CA TRP A 74 -16.55 -5.12 4.09
C TRP A 74 -17.37 -3.83 4.00
N GLY A 75 -18.30 -3.78 3.05
CA GLY A 75 -19.09 -2.59 2.74
C GLY A 75 -20.30 -2.35 3.66
N ARG A 76 -20.68 -3.32 4.51
CA ARG A 76 -21.79 -3.17 5.44
C ARG A 76 -21.35 -2.44 6.70
N ILE A 77 -21.91 -1.28 6.98
CA ILE A 77 -21.65 -0.49 8.18
C ILE A 77 -22.96 -0.23 8.99
N PRO A 78 -22.91 -0.13 10.33
CA PRO A 78 -21.73 -0.37 11.16
C PRO A 78 -21.33 -1.85 11.17
N TRP A 79 -20.04 -2.14 11.41
CA TRP A 79 -19.55 -3.51 11.55
C TRP A 79 -20.09 -4.17 12.81
N ASP A 80 -20.51 -5.43 12.69
CA ASP A 80 -20.88 -6.25 13.83
C ASP A 80 -19.63 -6.87 14.48
N GLU A 81 -19.47 -6.66 15.79
CA GLU A 81 -18.29 -7.13 16.53
C GLU A 81 -18.23 -8.65 16.61
N ALA A 82 -19.37 -9.31 16.83
CA ALA A 82 -19.43 -10.76 16.96
C ALA A 82 -19.10 -11.43 15.62
N GLU A 83 -19.61 -10.89 14.51
CA GLU A 83 -19.30 -11.37 13.17
C GLU A 83 -17.82 -11.19 12.85
N LEU A 84 -17.25 -10.00 13.12
CA LEU A 84 -15.83 -9.73 12.88
C LEU A 84 -14.93 -10.67 13.69
N ARG A 85 -15.22 -10.85 14.98
CA ARG A 85 -14.47 -11.79 15.85
C ARG A 85 -14.55 -13.21 15.33
N ALA A 86 -15.75 -13.70 14.99
CA ALA A 86 -15.93 -15.06 14.48
C ALA A 86 -15.12 -15.31 13.19
N LYS A 87 -15.10 -14.36 12.27
CA LYS A 87 -14.29 -14.45 11.04
C LYS A 87 -12.78 -14.40 11.32
N MET A 88 -12.34 -13.50 12.20
CA MET A 88 -10.93 -13.44 12.62
C MET A 88 -10.48 -14.70 13.35
N ASP A 89 -11.35 -15.30 14.18
CA ASP A 89 -11.07 -16.57 14.87
C ASP A 89 -10.94 -17.72 13.87
N ARG A 90 -11.83 -17.79 12.89
CA ARG A 90 -11.74 -18.77 11.81
C ARG A 90 -10.44 -18.64 11.03
N LEU A 91 -10.03 -17.42 10.71
CA LEU A 91 -8.74 -17.15 10.06
C LEU A 91 -7.57 -17.60 10.93
N ARG A 92 -7.58 -17.27 12.24
CA ARG A 92 -6.54 -17.71 13.18
C ARG A 92 -6.44 -19.22 13.31
N GLN A 93 -7.56 -19.93 13.36
CA GLN A 93 -7.59 -21.40 13.37
C GLN A 93 -6.97 -21.98 12.10
N ALA A 94 -7.12 -21.31 10.96
CA ALA A 94 -6.44 -21.66 9.71
C ALA A 94 -4.97 -21.19 9.65
N GLY A 95 -4.41 -20.59 10.71
CA GLY A 95 -3.04 -20.04 10.74
C GLY A 95 -2.88 -18.77 9.92
N MET A 96 -3.94 -17.97 9.81
CA MET A 96 -3.97 -16.69 9.07
C MET A 96 -4.30 -15.53 10.00
N THR A 97 -3.84 -14.33 9.64
CA THR A 97 -4.12 -13.09 10.37
C THR A 97 -4.79 -12.09 9.44
N LEU A 98 -5.99 -11.62 9.80
CA LEU A 98 -6.58 -10.44 9.16
C LEU A 98 -5.82 -9.20 9.63
N TYR A 99 -5.27 -8.43 8.70
CA TYR A 99 -4.48 -7.25 9.04
C TYR A 99 -5.12 -5.94 8.56
N ASN A 100 -5.80 -5.96 7.43
CA ASN A 100 -6.47 -4.81 6.84
C ASN A 100 -7.88 -5.20 6.39
N LEU A 101 -8.85 -4.34 6.65
CA LEU A 101 -10.22 -4.48 6.17
C LEU A 101 -10.70 -3.15 5.58
N MET A 102 -10.99 -3.15 4.28
CA MET A 102 -11.48 -1.96 3.59
C MET A 102 -12.94 -1.70 3.97
N ILE A 103 -13.22 -0.50 4.46
CA ILE A 103 -14.57 -0.02 4.78
C ILE A 103 -15.16 0.76 3.60
N SER A 104 -16.45 0.56 3.35
CA SER A 104 -17.24 1.32 2.37
C SER A 104 -18.68 1.45 2.85
N GLY A 105 -19.58 2.00 2.02
CA GLY A 105 -20.99 2.12 2.36
C GLY A 105 -21.38 3.46 3.00
N PHE A 106 -20.63 4.53 2.69
CA PHE A 106 -20.90 5.89 3.17
C PHE A 106 -20.95 6.94 2.03
N PRO A 107 -21.79 6.72 0.99
CA PRO A 107 -21.83 7.59 -0.18
C PRO A 107 -22.32 9.02 0.14
N ASN A 108 -23.24 9.21 1.08
CA ASN A 108 -23.69 10.55 1.47
C ASN A 108 -22.56 11.38 2.07
N THR A 109 -21.65 10.73 2.79
CA THR A 109 -20.44 11.36 3.32
C THR A 109 -19.52 11.83 2.21
N ILE A 110 -19.29 10.97 1.20
CA ILE A 110 -18.45 11.28 0.04
C ILE A 110 -19.07 12.44 -0.77
N TYR A 111 -20.38 12.41 -0.99
CA TYR A 111 -21.08 13.42 -1.78
C TYR A 111 -21.45 14.68 -1.01
N GLY A 112 -21.28 14.72 0.32
CA GLY A 112 -21.68 15.83 1.16
C GLY A 112 -23.21 16.01 1.25
N ARG A 113 -23.97 14.92 1.13
CA ARG A 113 -25.44 14.90 1.11
C ARG A 113 -26.04 14.75 2.52
N PRO A 114 -27.37 15.04 2.71
CA PRO A 114 -28.08 14.69 3.93
C PRO A 114 -27.90 13.18 4.27
N GLY A 115 -27.74 12.85 5.56
CA GLY A 115 -27.43 11.51 6.01
C GLY A 115 -25.93 11.23 6.19
N ARG A 116 -25.05 12.19 5.84
CA ARG A 116 -23.59 12.03 6.00
C ARG A 116 -23.17 11.82 7.45
N ASP A 117 -23.83 12.50 8.38
CA ASP A 117 -23.44 12.44 9.81
C ASP A 117 -23.80 11.08 10.42
N GLU A 118 -24.91 10.48 10.00
CA GLU A 118 -25.29 9.10 10.37
C GLU A 118 -24.32 8.08 9.77
N GLU A 119 -23.85 8.29 8.54
CA GLU A 119 -22.84 7.43 7.94
C GLU A 119 -21.49 7.56 8.65
N ILE A 120 -21.06 8.77 8.98
CA ILE A 120 -19.83 9.02 9.75
C ILE A 120 -19.91 8.31 11.10
N GLU A 121 -21.04 8.40 11.82
CA GLU A 121 -21.20 7.68 13.09
C GLU A 121 -21.10 6.15 12.91
N LYS A 122 -21.69 5.59 11.85
CA LYS A 122 -21.56 4.15 11.53
C LYS A 122 -20.10 3.77 11.20
N VAL A 123 -19.35 4.64 10.53
CA VAL A 123 -17.90 4.44 10.29
C VAL A 123 -17.16 4.46 11.64
N ILE A 124 -17.43 5.43 12.51
CA ILE A 124 -16.81 5.52 13.83
C ILE A 124 -17.10 4.26 14.66
N GLN A 125 -18.34 3.78 14.66
CA GLN A 125 -18.72 2.53 15.34
C GLN A 125 -17.91 1.35 14.79
N SER A 126 -17.76 1.26 13.46
CA SER A 126 -16.95 0.21 12.81
C SER A 126 -15.48 0.28 13.21
N ILE A 127 -14.90 1.47 13.30
CA ILE A 127 -13.52 1.68 13.76
C ILE A 127 -13.34 1.26 15.22
N ARG A 128 -14.30 1.60 16.09
CA ARG A 128 -14.30 1.14 17.49
C ARG A 128 -14.36 -0.38 17.59
N VAL A 129 -15.18 -1.03 16.75
CA VAL A 129 -15.23 -2.50 16.64
C VAL A 129 -13.88 -3.06 16.15
N ALA A 130 -13.30 -2.48 15.10
CA ALA A 130 -11.97 -2.85 14.62
C ALA A 130 -10.93 -2.86 15.76
N GLY A 131 -10.87 -1.76 16.52
CA GLY A 131 -9.95 -1.63 17.67
C GLY A 131 -10.18 -2.70 18.74
N ARG A 132 -11.43 -2.93 19.15
CA ARG A 132 -11.77 -3.99 20.14
C ARG A 132 -11.46 -5.40 19.64
N CYS A 133 -11.49 -5.62 18.34
CA CYS A 133 -11.11 -6.89 17.71
C CYS A 133 -9.59 -7.03 17.49
N GLY A 134 -8.82 -5.95 17.66
CA GLY A 134 -7.38 -5.93 17.39
C GLY A 134 -7.03 -5.89 15.90
N LEU A 135 -7.94 -5.37 15.05
CA LEU A 135 -7.67 -5.13 13.64
C LEU A 135 -6.86 -3.83 13.49
N PRO A 136 -5.62 -3.89 13.00
CA PRO A 136 -4.73 -2.72 13.05
C PRO A 136 -5.00 -1.65 11.98
N VAL A 137 -5.52 -2.05 10.81
CA VAL A 137 -5.70 -1.16 9.66
C VAL A 137 -7.11 -1.21 9.11
N VAL A 138 -7.68 -0.04 8.85
CA VAL A 138 -8.93 0.12 8.11
C VAL A 138 -8.64 0.97 6.87
N GLU A 139 -8.69 0.33 5.72
CA GLU A 139 -8.51 0.98 4.43
C GLU A 139 -9.84 1.55 3.93
N TYR A 140 -9.79 2.58 3.11
CA TYR A 140 -10.99 3.17 2.50
C TYR A 140 -10.67 3.92 1.21
N ASN A 141 -11.70 4.11 0.39
CA ASN A 141 -11.69 4.98 -0.78
C ASN A 141 -12.51 6.24 -0.51
N PHE A 142 -12.14 7.34 -1.17
CA PHE A 142 -12.92 8.58 -1.09
C PHE A 142 -12.97 9.28 -2.46
N TYR A 143 -13.79 8.73 -3.33
CA TYR A 143 -14.07 9.25 -4.67
C TYR A 143 -15.57 9.11 -4.98
N ALA A 144 -16.13 10.05 -5.74
CA ALA A 144 -17.53 9.98 -6.15
C ALA A 144 -17.74 8.89 -7.21
N TYR A 145 -16.82 8.75 -8.13
CA TYR A 145 -16.85 7.73 -9.18
C TYR A 145 -15.43 7.25 -9.51
N ARG A 146 -15.28 5.97 -9.82
CA ARG A 146 -14.03 5.37 -10.30
C ARG A 146 -14.12 5.16 -11.81
N LEU A 147 -13.28 5.81 -12.59
CA LEU A 147 -13.32 5.82 -14.05
C LEU A 147 -12.70 4.53 -14.63
N VAL A 148 -13.38 3.42 -14.43
CA VAL A 148 -12.92 2.08 -14.84
C VAL A 148 -13.11 1.79 -16.32
N GLU A 149 -13.92 2.57 -17.00
CA GLU A 149 -14.23 2.40 -18.43
C GLU A 149 -13.02 2.60 -19.34
N GLY A 150 -11.95 3.22 -18.82
CA GLY A 150 -10.70 3.41 -19.54
C GLY A 150 -9.80 2.19 -19.55
N TYR A 151 -10.10 1.14 -18.76
CA TYR A 151 -9.32 -0.08 -18.73
C TYR A 151 -9.62 -0.99 -19.93
N TYR A 152 -8.56 -1.57 -20.48
CA TYR A 152 -8.62 -2.58 -21.53
C TYR A 152 -7.47 -3.58 -21.40
N GLU A 153 -7.56 -4.69 -22.11
CA GLU A 153 -6.52 -5.70 -22.09
C GLU A 153 -5.49 -5.43 -23.19
N GLU A 154 -4.22 -5.48 -22.84
CA GLU A 154 -3.08 -5.64 -23.74
C GLU A 154 -2.48 -7.04 -23.57
N LEU A 155 -1.86 -7.57 -24.64
CA LEU A 155 -1.12 -8.82 -24.55
C LEU A 155 0.35 -8.54 -24.27
N GLY A 156 0.86 -9.13 -23.21
CA GLY A 156 2.26 -9.08 -22.81
C GLY A 156 3.07 -10.29 -23.31
N ARG A 157 4.16 -10.56 -22.60
CA ARG A 157 5.04 -11.69 -22.90
C ARG A 157 4.28 -13.01 -22.96
N GLY A 158 4.52 -13.81 -23.98
CA GLY A 158 3.89 -15.11 -24.17
C GLY A 158 2.37 -15.08 -24.30
N GLY A 159 1.76 -13.92 -24.60
CA GLY A 159 0.32 -13.76 -24.67
C GLY A 159 -0.38 -13.55 -23.34
N ALA A 160 0.36 -13.35 -22.25
CA ALA A 160 -0.21 -13.03 -20.94
C ALA A 160 -1.03 -11.74 -20.98
N GLY A 161 -2.13 -11.68 -20.23
CA GLY A 161 -2.97 -10.47 -20.13
C GLY A 161 -2.32 -9.42 -19.27
N LEU A 162 -2.32 -8.18 -19.77
CA LEU A 162 -1.91 -6.98 -19.05
C LEU A 162 -3.10 -6.02 -18.97
N THR A 163 -3.24 -5.31 -17.87
CA THR A 163 -4.28 -4.28 -17.70
C THR A 163 -3.75 -2.94 -18.18
N ALA A 164 -4.25 -2.45 -19.29
CA ALA A 164 -3.90 -1.14 -19.81
C ALA A 164 -5.01 -0.12 -19.52
N TYR A 165 -4.66 1.14 -19.44
CA TYR A 165 -5.56 2.24 -19.20
C TYR A 165 -5.32 3.38 -20.18
N THR A 166 -6.40 4.03 -20.64
CA THR A 166 -6.33 5.26 -21.41
C THR A 166 -7.42 6.26 -21.03
N TYR A 167 -6.98 7.40 -20.50
CA TYR A 167 -7.89 8.47 -20.09
C TYR A 167 -8.52 9.20 -21.28
N ASP A 168 -7.78 9.38 -22.36
CA ASP A 168 -8.22 10.14 -23.53
C ASP A 168 -9.53 9.60 -24.16
N LYS A 169 -9.82 8.31 -24.02
CA LYS A 169 -11.06 7.69 -24.52
C LYS A 169 -12.28 7.93 -23.63
N VAL A 170 -12.07 8.29 -22.37
CA VAL A 170 -13.15 8.27 -21.35
C VAL A 170 -13.29 9.60 -20.59
N LYS A 171 -12.39 10.54 -20.79
CA LYS A 171 -12.35 11.82 -20.05
C LYS A 171 -13.61 12.67 -20.21
N ASP A 172 -14.28 12.54 -21.35
CA ASP A 172 -15.47 13.31 -21.71
C ASP A 172 -16.78 12.55 -21.42
N LEU A 173 -16.73 11.39 -20.78
CA LEU A 173 -17.93 10.66 -20.40
C LEU A 173 -18.77 11.49 -19.41
N PRO A 174 -20.09 11.55 -19.60
CA PRO A 174 -20.97 12.35 -18.75
C PRO A 174 -21.02 11.76 -17.33
N PRO A 175 -21.29 12.59 -16.31
CA PRO A 175 -21.50 12.11 -14.96
C PRO A 175 -22.68 11.13 -14.89
N PRO A 176 -22.62 10.07 -14.06
CA PRO A 176 -23.78 9.24 -13.82
C PRO A 176 -24.89 10.07 -13.15
N PRO A 177 -26.14 9.98 -13.63
CA PRO A 177 -27.24 10.85 -13.13
C PRO A 177 -27.46 10.76 -11.62
N GLU A 178 -27.29 9.57 -11.04
CA GLU A 178 -27.49 9.30 -9.61
C GLU A 178 -26.35 9.86 -8.73
N ILE A 179 -25.18 10.08 -9.30
CA ILE A 179 -24.01 10.64 -8.62
C ILE A 179 -23.95 12.15 -8.82
N GLY A 180 -24.06 12.61 -10.07
CA GLY A 180 -23.90 14.01 -10.44
C GLY A 180 -22.44 14.45 -10.54
N THR A 181 -22.21 15.74 -10.44
CA THR A 181 -20.88 16.36 -10.48
C THR A 181 -20.45 16.83 -9.09
N HIS A 182 -19.15 16.72 -8.82
CA HIS A 182 -18.54 17.18 -7.57
C HIS A 182 -17.25 17.92 -7.89
N SER A 183 -17.18 19.21 -7.59
CA SER A 183 -15.92 19.94 -7.75
C SER A 183 -14.82 19.39 -6.83
N LEU A 184 -13.57 19.63 -7.20
CA LEU A 184 -12.43 19.23 -6.36
C LEU A 184 -12.49 19.88 -4.98
N ASP A 185 -12.95 21.15 -4.89
CA ASP A 185 -13.08 21.86 -3.62
C ASP A 185 -14.17 21.26 -2.73
N GLU A 186 -15.31 20.82 -3.32
CA GLU A 186 -16.33 20.10 -2.57
C GLU A 186 -15.81 18.78 -2.04
N MET A 187 -15.08 18.00 -2.85
CA MET A 187 -14.49 16.75 -2.42
C MET A 187 -13.47 16.97 -1.29
N TRP A 188 -12.65 18.01 -1.36
CA TRP A 188 -11.76 18.39 -0.25
C TRP A 188 -12.51 18.83 1.02
N LYS A 189 -13.62 19.52 0.89
CA LYS A 189 -14.48 19.91 1.99
C LYS A 189 -15.07 18.68 2.69
N ASN A 190 -15.57 17.73 1.89
CA ASN A 190 -16.20 16.52 2.38
C ASN A 190 -15.20 15.60 3.11
N ILE A 191 -14.02 15.35 2.51
CA ILE A 191 -12.98 14.52 3.18
C ILE A 191 -12.46 15.22 4.44
N THR A 192 -12.31 16.54 4.43
CA THR A 192 -11.87 17.29 5.62
C THR A 192 -12.86 17.15 6.78
N TYR A 193 -14.15 17.23 6.47
CA TYR A 193 -15.21 17.03 7.46
C TYR A 193 -15.17 15.60 8.04
N PHE A 194 -15.07 14.61 7.16
CA PHE A 194 -14.94 13.20 7.54
C PHE A 194 -13.73 12.95 8.42
N LEU A 195 -12.53 13.36 8.01
CA LEU A 195 -11.30 13.09 8.73
C LEU A 195 -11.28 13.73 10.13
N LYS A 196 -11.79 14.95 10.28
CA LYS A 196 -11.88 15.62 11.57
C LYS A 196 -12.77 14.88 12.58
N ALA A 197 -13.77 14.17 12.11
CA ALA A 197 -14.63 13.35 12.95
C ALA A 197 -14.02 11.97 13.25
N VAL A 198 -13.46 11.32 12.23
CA VAL A 198 -13.08 9.91 12.27
C VAL A 198 -11.69 9.66 12.85
N ILE A 199 -10.70 10.51 12.53
CA ILE A 199 -9.31 10.26 12.93
C ILE A 199 -9.10 10.28 14.45
N PRO A 200 -9.69 11.20 15.24
CA PRO A 200 -9.58 11.15 16.70
C PRO A 200 -10.14 9.85 17.30
N GLU A 201 -11.17 9.28 16.70
CA GLU A 201 -11.73 8.01 17.16
C GLU A 201 -10.87 6.80 16.75
N ALA A 202 -10.25 6.87 15.58
CA ALA A 202 -9.27 5.88 15.14
C ALA A 202 -8.04 5.85 16.06
N GLU A 203 -7.54 7.01 16.48
CA GLU A 203 -6.45 7.10 17.46
C GLU A 203 -6.82 6.43 18.79
N LYS A 204 -8.00 6.77 19.35
CA LYS A 204 -8.50 6.15 20.59
C LYS A 204 -8.65 4.64 20.48
N ALA A 205 -9.04 4.15 19.29
CA ALA A 205 -9.22 2.74 19.02
C ALA A 205 -7.90 2.00 18.72
N GLY A 206 -6.78 2.72 18.52
CA GLY A 206 -5.51 2.14 18.09
C GLY A 206 -5.53 1.63 16.64
N VAL A 207 -6.42 2.18 15.82
CA VAL A 207 -6.62 1.81 14.41
C VAL A 207 -5.94 2.81 13.49
N ARG A 208 -5.30 2.34 12.44
CA ARG A 208 -4.70 3.16 11.39
C ARG A 208 -5.61 3.19 10.17
N MET A 209 -6.09 4.38 9.81
CA MET A 209 -6.86 4.60 8.58
C MET A 209 -5.90 4.73 7.40
N ALA A 210 -6.22 4.06 6.29
CA ALA A 210 -5.41 4.10 5.07
C ALA A 210 -6.28 4.53 3.88
N LEU A 211 -6.14 5.77 3.40
CA LEU A 211 -6.82 6.18 2.17
C LEU A 211 -6.06 5.65 0.97
N HIS A 212 -6.75 4.85 0.15
CA HIS A 212 -6.20 4.39 -1.12
C HIS A 212 -6.10 5.57 -2.11
N PRO A 213 -4.99 5.74 -2.85
CA PRO A 213 -4.89 6.72 -3.91
C PRO A 213 -5.95 6.46 -5.00
N ASN A 214 -6.29 7.49 -5.77
CA ASN A 214 -7.16 7.27 -6.91
C ASN A 214 -6.44 6.35 -7.93
N ASP A 215 -7.13 5.31 -8.35
CA ASP A 215 -6.68 4.38 -9.38
C ASP A 215 -7.87 4.04 -10.28
N PRO A 216 -7.92 4.60 -11.50
CA PRO A 216 -6.88 5.40 -12.18
C PRO A 216 -6.69 6.79 -11.53
N PRO A 217 -5.42 7.33 -11.51
CA PRO A 217 -5.10 8.61 -10.87
C PRO A 217 -5.40 9.82 -11.75
N VAL A 218 -6.59 9.84 -12.36
CA VAL A 218 -7.03 10.92 -13.24
C VAL A 218 -7.54 12.12 -12.44
N PRO A 219 -7.35 13.36 -12.91
CA PRO A 219 -7.78 14.55 -12.16
C PRO A 219 -9.30 14.70 -12.10
N LEU A 220 -10.01 14.20 -13.10
CA LEU A 220 -11.47 14.26 -13.19
C LEU A 220 -12.03 12.90 -13.59
N SER A 221 -13.00 12.39 -12.84
CA SER A 221 -13.69 11.14 -13.09
C SER A 221 -15.18 11.41 -13.28
N ARG A 222 -15.66 11.37 -14.55
CA ARG A 222 -17.06 11.60 -14.93
C ARG A 222 -17.69 12.80 -14.20
N GLY A 223 -17.03 13.96 -14.31
CA GLY A 223 -17.50 15.22 -13.70
C GLY A 223 -17.15 15.39 -12.22
N SER A 224 -16.42 14.46 -11.60
CA SER A 224 -16.03 14.57 -10.20
C SER A 224 -14.52 14.71 -10.04
N GLY A 225 -14.08 15.72 -9.28
CA GLY A 225 -12.69 15.97 -8.96
C GLY A 225 -12.11 14.90 -8.05
N GLN A 226 -10.87 14.50 -8.30
CA GLN A 226 -10.19 13.40 -7.58
C GLN A 226 -9.14 13.95 -6.62
N ILE A 227 -9.37 13.82 -5.32
CA ILE A 227 -8.48 14.38 -4.26
C ILE A 227 -7.13 13.68 -4.16
N MET A 228 -7.07 12.41 -4.55
CA MET A 228 -5.88 11.58 -4.46
C MET A 228 -5.22 11.35 -5.84
N ALA A 229 -5.50 12.21 -6.82
CA ALA A 229 -4.94 12.14 -8.18
C ALA A 229 -3.60 12.88 -8.34
N THR A 230 -3.02 13.37 -7.27
CA THR A 230 -1.72 14.06 -7.29
C THR A 230 -0.95 13.84 -6.00
N LEU A 231 0.38 13.89 -6.06
CA LEU A 231 1.22 13.81 -4.86
C LEU A 231 0.92 14.94 -3.86
N GLU A 232 0.61 16.15 -4.34
CA GLU A 232 0.23 17.26 -3.46
C GLU A 232 -1.11 16.99 -2.76
N GLY A 233 -2.05 16.31 -3.44
CA GLY A 233 -3.26 15.82 -2.80
C GLY A 233 -2.97 14.84 -1.66
N TRP A 234 -2.06 13.88 -1.87
CA TRP A 234 -1.66 12.95 -0.82
C TRP A 234 -1.02 13.65 0.37
N LYS A 235 -0.12 14.62 0.12
CA LYS A 235 0.49 15.45 1.16
C LYS A 235 -0.55 16.27 1.93
N LYS A 236 -1.51 16.88 1.22
CA LYS A 236 -2.60 17.65 1.81
C LYS A 236 -3.46 16.76 2.71
N LEU A 237 -3.82 15.55 2.28
CA LEU A 237 -4.63 14.62 3.06
C LEU A 237 -4.07 14.39 4.46
N VAL A 238 -2.80 13.99 4.55
CA VAL A 238 -2.17 13.66 5.83
C VAL A 238 -1.94 14.88 6.72
N SER A 239 -2.00 16.07 6.15
CA SER A 239 -1.89 17.35 6.88
C SER A 239 -3.21 17.84 7.48
N ILE A 240 -4.37 17.34 7.04
CA ILE A 240 -5.69 17.77 7.53
C ILE A 240 -5.84 17.48 9.03
N VAL A 241 -5.47 16.27 9.44
CA VAL A 241 -5.36 15.86 10.86
C VAL A 241 -4.02 15.14 10.99
N PRO A 242 -2.97 15.83 11.44
CA PRO A 242 -1.64 15.22 11.59
C PRO A 242 -1.64 14.13 12.66
N SER A 243 -1.67 12.88 12.22
CA SER A 243 -1.75 11.70 13.09
C SER A 243 -1.24 10.47 12.38
N PRO A 244 -0.58 9.53 13.07
CA PRO A 244 -0.30 8.20 12.52
C PRO A 244 -1.56 7.43 12.12
N SER A 245 -2.71 7.75 12.72
CA SER A 245 -3.99 7.15 12.32
C SER A 245 -4.56 7.74 11.03
N ASN A 246 -4.03 8.85 10.52
CA ASN A 246 -4.38 9.44 9.23
C ASN A 246 -3.26 9.19 8.23
N GLY A 247 -3.35 8.14 7.47
CA GLY A 247 -2.33 7.79 6.49
C GLY A 247 -2.91 7.34 5.16
N ILE A 248 -2.02 6.88 4.32
CA ILE A 248 -2.35 6.41 2.98
C ILE A 248 -2.06 4.91 2.84
N THR A 249 -2.75 4.29 1.89
CA THR A 249 -2.23 3.12 1.20
C THR A 249 -1.18 3.63 0.22
N TYR A 250 0.09 3.36 0.49
CA TYR A 250 1.14 3.68 -0.47
C TYR A 250 1.12 2.63 -1.60
N ASP A 251 0.96 3.07 -2.83
CA ASP A 251 1.01 2.23 -4.03
C ASP A 251 2.13 2.71 -4.94
N CYS A 252 3.16 1.87 -5.13
CA CYS A 252 4.31 2.22 -5.96
C CYS A 252 3.96 2.27 -7.45
N GLY A 253 2.95 1.51 -7.90
CA GLY A 253 2.43 1.57 -9.27
C GLY A 253 1.71 2.89 -9.53
N VAL A 254 0.72 3.25 -8.69
CA VAL A 254 0.02 4.55 -8.81
C VAL A 254 0.99 5.72 -8.71
N THR A 255 1.98 5.63 -7.84
CA THR A 255 3.03 6.67 -7.74
C THR A 255 3.73 6.85 -9.08
N LYS A 256 4.09 5.76 -9.75
CA LYS A 256 4.72 5.81 -11.06
C LYS A 256 3.77 6.27 -12.16
N GLU A 257 2.49 5.88 -12.10
CA GLU A 257 1.43 6.35 -13.01
C GLU A 257 1.27 7.88 -12.97
N LEU A 258 1.45 8.48 -11.80
CA LEU A 258 1.48 9.94 -11.63
C LEU A 258 2.73 10.60 -12.22
N GLY A 259 3.77 9.82 -12.55
CA GLY A 259 5.08 10.32 -13.01
C GLY A 259 6.03 10.67 -11.86
N GLU A 260 5.70 10.28 -10.64
CA GLU A 260 6.50 10.54 -9.44
C GLU A 260 7.55 9.44 -9.19
N ASP A 261 8.53 9.72 -8.35
CA ASP A 261 9.53 8.74 -7.91
C ASP A 261 9.00 7.89 -6.74
N PRO A 262 8.78 6.57 -6.92
CA PRO A 262 8.23 5.73 -5.87
C PRO A 262 9.09 5.66 -4.60
N VAL A 263 10.41 5.73 -4.71
CA VAL A 263 11.31 5.67 -3.55
C VAL A 263 11.20 6.95 -2.72
N GLU A 264 11.23 8.11 -3.37
CA GLU A 264 11.13 9.41 -2.69
C GLU A 264 9.74 9.61 -2.06
N VAL A 265 8.67 9.21 -2.74
CA VAL A 265 7.30 9.29 -2.20
C VAL A 265 7.14 8.38 -0.99
N PHE A 266 7.63 7.13 -1.06
CA PHE A 266 7.61 6.22 0.10
C PHE A 266 8.34 6.83 1.30
N ARG A 267 9.56 7.35 1.06
CA ARG A 267 10.38 8.00 2.09
C ARG A 267 9.66 9.16 2.75
N TYR A 268 9.03 10.03 1.95
CA TYR A 268 8.29 11.18 2.45
C TYR A 268 7.18 10.80 3.44
N PHE A 269 6.37 9.79 3.09
CA PHE A 269 5.25 9.37 3.95
C PHE A 269 5.70 8.52 5.13
N MET A 270 6.74 7.68 4.98
CA MET A 270 7.30 6.92 6.11
C MET A 270 7.88 7.81 7.20
N GLN A 271 8.62 8.86 6.84
CA GLN A 271 9.15 9.84 7.80
C GLN A 271 8.04 10.53 8.60
N ARG A 272 6.82 10.55 8.08
CA ARG A 272 5.63 11.11 8.74
C ARG A 272 4.76 10.06 9.41
N LYS A 273 5.18 8.79 9.42
CA LYS A 273 4.43 7.64 9.94
C LYS A 273 3.05 7.49 9.26
N ALA A 274 2.94 7.91 8.02
CA ALA A 274 1.69 8.00 7.27
C ALA A 274 1.52 6.90 6.20
N VAL A 275 2.43 5.92 6.12
CA VAL A 275 2.22 4.70 5.33
C VAL A 275 1.52 3.68 6.21
N ASN A 276 0.22 3.50 6.04
CA ASN A 276 -0.61 2.62 6.85
C ASN A 276 -0.88 1.28 6.19
N HIS A 277 -0.81 1.24 4.86
CA HIS A 277 -0.85 0.03 4.04
C HIS A 277 0.08 0.21 2.83
N MET A 278 0.44 -0.88 2.16
CA MET A 278 1.32 -0.83 1.00
C MET A 278 0.88 -1.81 -0.09
N HIS A 279 0.71 -1.27 -1.29
CA HIS A 279 0.58 -2.02 -2.55
C HIS A 279 1.90 -2.04 -3.30
N TYR A 280 2.23 -3.19 -3.90
CA TYR A 280 3.54 -3.42 -4.52
C TYR A 280 3.34 -4.05 -5.89
N ARG A 281 3.19 -3.20 -6.91
CA ARG A 281 2.97 -3.55 -8.31
C ARG A 281 3.80 -2.68 -9.26
N ASN A 282 3.91 -3.08 -10.50
CA ASN A 282 4.73 -2.39 -11.50
C ASN A 282 3.92 -1.99 -12.74
N VAL A 283 4.35 -0.91 -13.38
CA VAL A 283 3.66 -0.31 -14.53
C VAL A 283 4.67 0.17 -15.57
N ARG A 284 4.22 0.26 -16.84
CA ARG A 284 4.86 1.06 -17.91
C ARG A 284 4.00 2.28 -18.17
N VAL A 285 4.60 3.46 -18.15
CA VAL A 285 3.88 4.73 -18.29
C VAL A 285 4.27 5.39 -19.62
N ARG A 286 3.36 5.40 -20.57
CA ARG A 286 3.54 6.14 -21.84
C ARG A 286 3.30 7.63 -21.65
N LYS A 287 2.30 7.98 -20.83
CA LYS A 287 1.99 9.35 -20.47
C LYS A 287 1.39 9.39 -19.07
N PRO A 288 1.99 10.11 -18.12
CA PRO A 288 1.51 10.16 -16.73
C PRO A 288 0.01 10.32 -16.64
N TYR A 289 -0.65 9.52 -15.79
CA TYR A 289 -2.08 9.36 -15.53
C TYR A 289 -2.98 9.17 -16.75
N VAL A 290 -2.49 9.39 -17.96
CA VAL A 290 -3.29 9.36 -19.20
C VAL A 290 -3.23 8.02 -19.90
N ASP A 291 -2.03 7.42 -19.98
CA ASP A 291 -1.80 6.21 -20.76
C ASP A 291 -0.70 5.36 -20.12
N TYR A 292 -1.07 4.20 -19.60
CA TYR A 292 -0.16 3.29 -18.93
C TYR A 292 -0.65 1.84 -19.02
N THR A 293 0.23 0.92 -18.68
CA THR A 293 -0.08 -0.51 -18.62
C THR A 293 0.50 -1.10 -17.35
N GLU A 294 -0.32 -1.74 -16.55
CA GLU A 294 0.11 -2.57 -15.44
C GLU A 294 0.73 -3.86 -15.99
N VAL A 295 1.94 -4.16 -15.57
CA VAL A 295 2.74 -5.26 -16.09
C VAL A 295 3.14 -6.23 -14.98
N PHE A 296 3.87 -7.28 -15.32
CA PHE A 296 4.49 -8.11 -14.30
C PHE A 296 5.47 -7.28 -13.45
N PRO A 297 5.65 -7.62 -12.18
CA PRO A 297 6.51 -6.83 -11.28
C PRO A 297 7.96 -6.71 -11.74
N ASP A 298 8.42 -7.61 -12.61
CA ASP A 298 9.78 -7.63 -13.19
C ASP A 298 9.90 -6.90 -14.54
N GLU A 299 8.81 -6.33 -15.09
CA GLU A 299 8.82 -5.75 -16.44
C GLU A 299 8.57 -4.23 -16.51
N GLY A 300 8.22 -3.60 -15.39
CA GLY A 300 7.82 -2.20 -15.38
C GLY A 300 8.97 -1.21 -15.17
N GLU A 301 8.59 0.05 -14.98
CA GLU A 301 9.50 1.18 -14.80
C GLU A 301 9.77 1.52 -13.33
N VAL A 302 9.09 0.88 -12.40
CA VAL A 302 9.40 1.01 -10.96
C VAL A 302 10.63 0.15 -10.66
N ASP A 303 11.67 0.75 -10.07
CA ASP A 303 12.75 -0.02 -9.47
C ASP A 303 12.23 -0.69 -8.18
N MET A 304 11.65 -1.86 -8.37
CA MET A 304 11.02 -2.63 -7.29
C MET A 304 12.01 -2.95 -6.17
N PHE A 305 13.27 -3.23 -6.52
CA PHE A 305 14.28 -3.51 -5.51
C PHE A 305 14.66 -2.28 -4.69
N ALA A 306 14.82 -1.11 -5.32
CA ALA A 306 15.09 0.14 -4.60
C ALA A 306 13.93 0.51 -3.65
N VAL A 307 12.67 0.37 -4.09
CA VAL A 307 11.49 0.54 -3.22
C VAL A 307 11.57 -0.42 -2.03
N MET A 308 11.83 -1.72 -2.25
CA MET A 308 11.88 -2.70 -1.17
C MET A 308 13.04 -2.46 -0.21
N LYS A 309 14.20 -2.00 -0.69
CA LYS A 309 15.31 -1.58 0.17
C LYS A 309 14.91 -0.43 1.09
N GLU A 310 14.19 0.55 0.57
CA GLU A 310 13.72 1.68 1.35
C GLU A 310 12.67 1.26 2.39
N VAL A 311 11.77 0.33 2.03
CA VAL A 311 10.81 -0.31 2.94
C VAL A 311 11.52 -0.92 4.16
N VAL A 312 12.57 -1.70 3.91
CA VAL A 312 13.37 -2.35 4.97
C VAL A 312 14.19 -1.32 5.76
N ARG A 313 14.86 -0.39 5.06
CA ARG A 313 15.72 0.63 5.67
C ARG A 313 14.97 1.55 6.63
N LEU A 314 13.74 1.90 6.31
CA LEU A 314 12.89 2.77 7.13
C LEU A 314 12.06 2.01 8.18
N GLY A 315 12.23 0.68 8.26
CA GLY A 315 11.59 -0.13 9.29
C GLY A 315 10.07 -0.26 9.13
N TYR A 316 9.56 -0.23 7.89
CA TYR A 316 8.15 -0.57 7.67
C TYR A 316 7.88 -2.01 8.10
N ASN A 317 6.92 -2.20 8.98
CA ASN A 317 6.57 -3.51 9.55
C ASN A 317 5.11 -3.92 9.30
N GLY A 318 4.40 -3.19 8.45
CA GLY A 318 3.04 -3.51 8.01
C GLY A 318 3.00 -4.62 6.96
N ILE A 319 1.84 -4.74 6.31
CA ILE A 319 1.64 -5.71 5.23
C ILE A 319 1.98 -5.08 3.87
N ILE A 320 2.51 -5.92 2.98
CA ILE A 320 2.76 -5.61 1.58
C ILE A 320 1.82 -6.47 0.74
N TYR A 321 0.99 -5.83 -0.06
CA TYR A 321 0.07 -6.49 -0.98
C TYR A 321 0.63 -6.45 -2.41
N PRO A 322 1.12 -7.58 -2.94
CA PRO A 322 1.53 -7.70 -4.34
C PRO A 322 0.30 -7.89 -5.22
N GLU A 323 -0.45 -6.82 -5.39
CA GLU A 323 -1.74 -6.81 -6.04
C GLU A 323 -1.69 -6.91 -7.57
N HIS A 324 -2.84 -6.83 -8.19
CA HIS A 324 -3.07 -6.80 -9.64
C HIS A 324 -2.26 -7.86 -10.39
N PRO A 325 -2.47 -9.17 -10.13
CA PRO A 325 -1.79 -10.23 -10.86
C PRO A 325 -2.14 -10.20 -12.34
N ARG A 326 -1.18 -10.56 -13.20
CA ARG A 326 -1.40 -10.64 -14.65
C ARG A 326 -1.98 -11.99 -15.04
N ALA A 327 -2.86 -11.99 -16.07
CA ALA A 327 -3.53 -13.21 -16.49
C ALA A 327 -2.58 -14.14 -17.26
N LEU A 328 -2.33 -15.31 -16.68
CA LEU A 328 -1.64 -16.43 -17.33
C LEU A 328 -2.66 -17.41 -17.92
N ASP A 329 -2.24 -18.21 -18.92
CA ASP A 329 -3.13 -19.22 -19.55
C ASP A 329 -3.76 -20.14 -18.51
N ILE A 330 -2.97 -20.62 -17.55
CA ILE A 330 -3.47 -21.49 -16.47
C ILE A 330 -4.55 -20.83 -15.59
N ASP A 331 -4.58 -19.51 -15.49
CA ASP A 331 -5.67 -18.79 -14.84
C ASP A 331 -6.90 -18.75 -15.75
N ARG A 332 -6.71 -18.46 -17.05
CA ARG A 332 -7.78 -18.30 -18.05
C ARG A 332 -8.49 -19.62 -18.38
N GLU A 333 -7.78 -20.74 -18.34
CA GLU A 333 -8.33 -22.09 -18.61
C GLU A 333 -9.27 -22.58 -17.50
N ARG A 334 -9.32 -21.91 -16.37
CA ARG A 334 -10.23 -22.30 -15.29
C ARG A 334 -11.67 -21.94 -15.61
N PRO A 335 -12.62 -22.86 -15.43
CA PRO A 335 -14.04 -22.64 -15.74
C PRO A 335 -14.67 -21.48 -14.93
N ASP A 336 -14.13 -21.18 -13.74
CA ASP A 336 -14.60 -20.16 -12.81
C ASP A 336 -13.80 -18.84 -12.94
N PHE A 337 -12.93 -18.72 -13.95
CA PHE A 337 -12.12 -17.52 -14.15
C PHE A 337 -12.98 -16.31 -14.53
N LYS A 338 -12.92 -15.29 -13.70
CA LYS A 338 -13.53 -13.99 -13.94
C LYS A 338 -12.54 -12.92 -13.47
N PRO A 339 -11.83 -12.27 -14.39
CA PRO A 339 -10.89 -11.20 -14.02
C PRO A 339 -11.66 -10.01 -13.44
N TYR A 340 -11.08 -9.38 -12.44
CA TYR A 340 -11.62 -8.16 -11.86
C TYR A 340 -11.47 -6.98 -12.82
N TYR A 341 -10.34 -6.94 -13.54
CA TYR A 341 -10.04 -6.00 -14.62
C TYR A 341 -9.71 -6.76 -15.91
N PRO A 342 -9.87 -6.12 -17.10
CA PRO A 342 -9.34 -6.66 -18.34
C PRO A 342 -7.84 -7.00 -18.19
N GLY A 343 -7.41 -8.18 -18.62
CA GLY A 343 -6.02 -8.63 -18.48
C GLY A 343 -5.57 -9.02 -17.06
N GLY A 344 -6.45 -8.88 -16.07
CA GLY A 344 -6.18 -9.30 -14.69
C GLY A 344 -6.14 -10.82 -14.54
N GLY A 345 -5.22 -11.32 -13.72
CA GLY A 345 -5.03 -12.73 -13.42
C GLY A 345 -5.79 -13.21 -12.18
N SER A 346 -5.44 -14.41 -11.75
CA SER A 346 -5.95 -14.99 -10.52
C SER A 346 -4.84 -15.67 -9.72
N TYR A 347 -5.02 -16.92 -9.29
CA TYR A 347 -4.09 -17.61 -8.39
C TYR A 347 -2.68 -17.78 -8.95
N ALA A 348 -2.52 -18.13 -10.24
CA ALA A 348 -1.19 -18.33 -10.82
C ALA A 348 -0.43 -16.99 -10.93
N GLY A 349 -1.09 -15.93 -11.39
CA GLY A 349 -0.54 -14.59 -11.40
C GLY A 349 -0.19 -14.10 -9.99
N SER A 350 -1.06 -14.35 -9.00
CA SER A 350 -0.79 -14.03 -7.59
C SER A 350 0.42 -14.78 -7.04
N ALA A 351 0.59 -16.07 -7.42
CA ALA A 351 1.76 -16.85 -7.01
C ALA A 351 3.05 -16.26 -7.56
N TYR A 352 3.03 -15.78 -8.81
CA TYR A 352 4.17 -15.08 -9.42
C TYR A 352 4.51 -13.79 -8.63
N ASN A 353 3.51 -12.93 -8.39
CA ASN A 353 3.70 -11.67 -7.68
C ASN A 353 4.24 -11.89 -6.25
N VAL A 354 3.70 -12.88 -5.53
CA VAL A 354 4.16 -13.23 -4.18
C VAL A 354 5.60 -13.73 -4.20
N ALA A 355 5.95 -14.61 -5.15
CA ALA A 355 7.31 -15.15 -5.25
C ALA A 355 8.34 -14.05 -5.53
N TYR A 356 8.04 -13.16 -6.49
CA TYR A 356 8.88 -12.02 -6.80
C TYR A 356 9.03 -11.06 -5.61
N THR A 357 7.93 -10.67 -4.99
CA THR A 357 7.94 -9.75 -3.84
C THR A 357 8.73 -10.33 -2.67
N ARG A 358 8.58 -11.64 -2.41
CA ARG A 358 9.38 -12.32 -1.38
C ARG A 358 10.87 -12.31 -1.70
N ALA A 359 11.24 -12.56 -2.96
CA ALA A 359 12.63 -12.50 -3.39
C ALA A 359 13.23 -11.11 -3.19
N MET A 360 12.49 -10.05 -3.56
CA MET A 360 12.90 -8.66 -3.34
C MET A 360 13.04 -8.34 -1.84
N LEU A 361 12.10 -8.78 -1.01
CA LEU A 361 12.15 -8.58 0.43
C LEU A 361 13.37 -9.29 1.05
N GLN A 362 13.61 -10.54 0.69
CA GLN A 362 14.77 -11.30 1.18
C GLN A 362 16.09 -10.65 0.76
N ALA A 363 16.20 -10.22 -0.50
CA ALA A 363 17.38 -9.53 -1.02
C ALA A 363 17.60 -8.18 -0.30
N ALA A 364 16.54 -7.40 -0.09
CA ALA A 364 16.61 -6.13 0.63
C ALA A 364 17.05 -6.35 2.09
N MET A 365 16.45 -7.33 2.78
CA MET A 365 16.81 -7.67 4.16
C MET A 365 18.28 -8.14 4.31
N ALA A 366 18.85 -8.74 3.28
CA ALA A 366 20.26 -9.17 3.27
C ALA A 366 21.22 -8.02 2.91
N SER A 367 20.73 -6.94 2.30
CA SER A 367 21.54 -5.82 1.78
C SER A 367 21.55 -4.56 2.67
N VAL A 368 20.71 -4.50 3.73
CA VAL A 368 20.57 -3.34 4.63
C VAL A 368 21.14 -3.59 6.04
#